data_34b3a74b8c041401ab4ce6acb44fe049
#
_entry.id   34b3a74b8c041401ab4ce6acb44fe049
#
_cell.length_a   1.000
_cell.length_b   1.000
_cell.length_c   1.000
_cell.angle_alpha   90.00
_cell.angle_beta   90.00
_cell.angle_gamma   90.00
#
_symmetry.space_group_name_H-M   'P 1'
#
loop_
_entity.id
_entity.type
_entity.pdbx_description
1 polymer ?
#
loop_
_entity_poly.entity_id
_entity_poly.type
_entity_poly.pdbx_seq_one_letter_code
_entity_poly.pdbx_strand_id
1 'polypeptide(L)'
;MPIVSNVVVGLQHGDEGKGKVINYLAEAETYHMSIRFGGGPNAGHTIYKNGVKLVTHGIPNAITEGLICIIGPGCVVDLNKLELEIQYLEKHGINVRDNLKISYNAHIITPQCIQGDIKSDKVGTTKCGIGPTYSRKMKRTGQRVIDLMDTKYTSDDITYEYGIRGEILGCNVVDSFKYIQYIEKSYENRGEILKILFEGAQGFDLDIDWGDYPYVTSSSCLTYQIFSTGVPISSLGTVYGVSKIYDTYVGSKKFMPPNENNLIKLQKTGCEYGSTTNRPRQCNWINLSNLQRSIQLNNVKILIINKCDILEKLGVYKLYNNNEELEVFTDFQEFLQKIETSLSNLGLQDIIFSYSPETV
;
A
#
# COMPACT_ATOMS: atom_id res chain seq x y z
N MET A 1 -13.22 23.14 -1.45
CA MET A 1 -11.79 22.80 -1.51
C MET A 1 -11.53 22.12 -2.84
N PRO A 2 -10.49 22.50 -3.57
CA PRO A 2 -10.27 21.99 -4.93
C PRO A 2 -9.59 20.60 -4.98
N ILE A 3 -9.17 20.02 -3.83
CA ILE A 3 -8.58 18.68 -3.76
C ILE A 3 -9.44 17.76 -2.88
N VAL A 4 -9.65 16.52 -3.35
CA VAL A 4 -10.17 15.39 -2.56
C VAL A 4 -9.16 14.25 -2.60
N SER A 5 -8.69 13.82 -1.42
CA SER A 5 -7.68 12.78 -1.22
C SER A 5 -8.34 11.52 -0.64
N ASN A 6 -8.65 10.54 -1.49
CA ASN A 6 -9.11 9.23 -1.05
C ASN A 6 -7.91 8.31 -0.81
N VAL A 7 -8.01 7.45 0.18
CA VAL A 7 -6.86 6.67 0.67
C VAL A 7 -7.20 5.20 0.79
N VAL A 8 -6.33 4.32 0.31
CA VAL A 8 -6.43 2.87 0.52
C VAL A 8 -5.31 2.42 1.45
N VAL A 9 -5.65 1.85 2.60
CA VAL A 9 -4.71 1.33 3.60
C VAL A 9 -4.98 -0.13 3.93
N GLY A 10 -3.94 -0.89 4.28
CA GLY A 10 -4.05 -2.25 4.80
C GLY A 10 -4.29 -2.22 6.31
N LEU A 11 -5.15 -3.09 6.81
CA LEU A 11 -5.57 -3.12 8.20
C LEU A 11 -4.96 -4.27 9.01
N GLN A 12 -4.13 -5.12 8.37
CA GLN A 12 -3.50 -6.30 8.95
C GLN A 12 -1.98 -6.28 8.69
N HIS A 13 -1.38 -7.44 8.46
CA HIS A 13 0.08 -7.60 8.22
C HIS A 13 0.52 -7.45 6.75
N GLY A 14 -0.22 -6.70 5.94
CA GLY A 14 0.03 -6.59 4.49
C GLY A 14 -0.62 -7.72 3.69
N ASP A 15 -0.49 -7.65 2.37
CA ASP A 15 -1.05 -8.64 1.43
C ASP A 15 -2.58 -8.81 1.50
N GLU A 16 -3.32 -7.78 1.99
CA GLU A 16 -4.79 -7.79 2.10
C GLU A 16 -5.50 -7.65 0.75
N GLY A 17 -4.76 -7.31 -0.33
CA GLY A 17 -5.32 -7.07 -1.65
C GLY A 17 -5.56 -5.58 -1.96
N LYS A 18 -4.80 -4.68 -1.35
CA LYS A 18 -4.86 -3.22 -1.65
C LYS A 18 -4.75 -2.91 -3.14
N GLY A 19 -3.83 -3.59 -3.85
CA GLY A 19 -3.66 -3.38 -5.28
C GLY A 19 -4.94 -3.62 -6.09
N LYS A 20 -5.70 -4.66 -5.76
CA LYS A 20 -7.01 -4.92 -6.37
C LYS A 20 -7.99 -3.76 -6.12
N VAL A 21 -8.05 -3.27 -4.88
CA VAL A 21 -8.94 -2.15 -4.51
C VAL A 21 -8.54 -0.86 -5.21
N ILE A 22 -7.24 -0.56 -5.28
CA ILE A 22 -6.74 0.61 -6.04
C ILE A 22 -7.16 0.53 -7.52
N ASN A 23 -6.97 -0.63 -8.14
CA ASN A 23 -7.33 -0.81 -9.55
C ASN A 23 -8.85 -0.67 -9.76
N TYR A 24 -9.65 -1.30 -8.92
CA TYR A 24 -11.11 -1.19 -8.95
C TYR A 24 -11.57 0.26 -8.82
N LEU A 25 -11.03 1.01 -7.85
CA LEU A 25 -11.40 2.41 -7.65
C LEU A 25 -10.93 3.30 -8.82
N ALA A 26 -9.72 3.07 -9.33
CA ALA A 26 -9.19 3.83 -10.46
C ALA A 26 -9.98 3.60 -11.77
N GLU A 27 -10.57 2.41 -11.94
CA GLU A 27 -11.41 2.07 -13.09
C GLU A 27 -12.87 2.57 -12.91
N ALA A 28 -13.43 2.41 -11.69
CA ALA A 28 -14.82 2.71 -11.40
C ALA A 28 -15.10 4.20 -11.17
N GLU A 29 -14.13 4.95 -10.68
CA GLU A 29 -14.27 6.35 -10.32
C GLU A 29 -13.31 7.23 -11.14
N THR A 30 -13.68 8.51 -11.34
CA THR A 30 -12.80 9.47 -12.00
C THR A 30 -11.75 10.00 -11.02
N TYR A 31 -10.58 9.38 -10.99
CA TYR A 31 -9.38 9.95 -10.37
C TYR A 31 -8.47 10.56 -11.44
N HIS A 32 -7.66 11.53 -11.02
CA HIS A 32 -6.75 12.25 -11.92
C HIS A 32 -5.29 11.90 -11.64
N MET A 33 -5.03 11.49 -10.41
CA MET A 33 -3.69 11.17 -9.93
C MET A 33 -3.73 10.05 -8.89
N SER A 34 -2.66 9.25 -8.84
CA SER A 34 -2.43 8.31 -7.75
C SER A 34 -1.06 8.52 -7.13
N ILE A 35 -0.99 8.50 -5.80
CA ILE A 35 0.26 8.75 -5.05
C ILE A 35 0.53 7.62 -4.07
N ARG A 36 1.70 7.02 -4.18
CA ARG A 36 2.21 6.12 -3.18
C ARG A 36 2.96 6.91 -2.11
N PHE A 37 2.56 6.80 -0.86
CA PHE A 37 3.05 7.69 0.20
C PHE A 37 4.10 7.06 1.11
N GLY A 38 4.37 5.74 1.01
CA GLY A 38 5.35 5.05 1.85
C GLY A 38 5.76 3.69 1.33
N GLY A 39 6.66 3.02 2.06
CA GLY A 39 7.21 1.73 1.68
C GLY A 39 8.23 1.80 0.55
N GLY A 40 8.47 0.69 -0.10
CA GLY A 40 9.45 0.57 -1.18
C GLY A 40 9.20 -0.69 -2.03
N PRO A 41 10.19 -1.18 -2.78
CA PRO A 41 10.04 -2.31 -3.70
C PRO A 41 9.92 -3.68 -3.01
N ASN A 42 9.70 -3.71 -1.69
CA ASN A 42 9.38 -4.91 -0.93
C ASN A 42 7.89 -5.30 -1.01
N ALA A 43 7.02 -4.40 -1.44
CA ALA A 43 5.64 -4.74 -1.73
C ALA A 43 5.52 -5.51 -3.05
N GLY A 44 4.47 -6.32 -3.18
CA GLY A 44 4.13 -6.99 -4.43
C GLY A 44 2.62 -6.94 -4.59
N HIS A 45 2.14 -6.00 -5.41
CA HIS A 45 0.72 -5.82 -5.67
C HIS A 45 0.34 -6.54 -6.97
N THR A 46 -0.50 -7.54 -6.85
CA THR A 46 -1.03 -8.26 -8.01
C THR A 46 -2.32 -7.59 -8.47
N ILE A 47 -2.40 -7.28 -9.74
CA ILE A 47 -3.58 -6.76 -10.43
C ILE A 47 -3.86 -7.59 -11.68
N TYR A 48 -5.10 -7.55 -12.14
CA TYR A 48 -5.52 -8.17 -13.39
C TYR A 48 -6.03 -7.09 -14.34
N LYS A 49 -5.45 -7.01 -15.54
CA LYS A 49 -5.91 -6.09 -16.59
C LYS A 49 -6.08 -6.85 -17.89
N ASN A 50 -7.30 -6.81 -18.44
CA ASN A 50 -7.66 -7.54 -19.68
C ASN A 50 -7.28 -9.04 -19.63
N GLY A 51 -7.48 -9.69 -18.46
CA GLY A 51 -7.12 -11.09 -18.24
C GLY A 51 -5.61 -11.36 -18.04
N VAL A 52 -4.77 -10.33 -18.09
CA VAL A 52 -3.32 -10.44 -17.86
C VAL A 52 -3.01 -10.12 -16.40
N LYS A 53 -2.30 -11.04 -15.75
CA LYS A 53 -1.80 -10.81 -14.38
C LYS A 53 -0.55 -9.93 -14.43
N LEU A 54 -0.61 -8.76 -13.80
CA LEU A 54 0.50 -7.84 -13.62
C LEU A 54 0.91 -7.77 -12.14
N VAL A 55 2.19 -7.52 -11.89
CA VAL A 55 2.70 -7.33 -10.52
C VAL A 55 3.49 -6.04 -10.47
N THR A 56 3.10 -5.13 -9.59
CA THR A 56 3.82 -3.89 -9.32
C THR A 56 4.51 -3.97 -7.96
N HIS A 57 5.59 -3.22 -7.79
CA HIS A 57 6.38 -3.19 -6.55
C HIS A 57 6.52 -1.77 -6.00
N GLY A 58 7.17 -0.88 -6.73
CA GLY A 58 7.41 0.52 -6.36
C GLY A 58 6.44 1.50 -6.99
N ILE A 59 5.96 1.18 -8.18
CA ILE A 59 5.05 2.03 -8.98
C ILE A 59 3.61 1.92 -8.43
N PRO A 60 2.88 3.05 -8.29
CA PRO A 60 1.46 3.01 -7.93
C PRO A 60 0.63 2.20 -8.93
N ASN A 61 -0.28 1.35 -8.45
CA ASN A 61 -1.06 0.44 -9.30
C ASN A 61 -1.92 1.15 -10.35
N ALA A 62 -2.46 2.32 -10.02
CA ALA A 62 -3.32 3.09 -10.93
C ALA A 62 -2.60 3.57 -12.22
N ILE A 63 -1.29 3.34 -12.35
CA ILE A 63 -0.53 3.56 -13.60
C ILE A 63 -1.11 2.74 -14.76
N THR A 64 -1.70 1.58 -14.47
CA THR A 64 -2.33 0.72 -15.47
C THR A 64 -3.61 1.32 -16.06
N GLU A 65 -4.22 2.27 -15.37
CA GLU A 65 -5.39 3.03 -15.81
C GLU A 65 -5.00 4.37 -16.48
N GLY A 66 -3.70 4.59 -16.70
CA GLY A 66 -3.18 5.80 -17.36
C GLY A 66 -3.20 7.05 -16.50
N LEU A 67 -3.37 6.92 -15.18
CA LEU A 67 -3.34 8.04 -14.25
C LEU A 67 -1.92 8.59 -14.11
N ILE A 68 -1.81 9.90 -13.82
CA ILE A 68 -0.54 10.47 -13.34
C ILE A 68 -0.23 9.82 -11.98
N CYS A 69 0.93 9.17 -11.88
CA CYS A 69 1.35 8.46 -10.68
C CYS A 69 2.59 9.09 -10.05
N ILE A 70 2.61 9.23 -8.72
CA ILE A 70 3.77 9.78 -7.99
C ILE A 70 4.29 8.74 -6.99
N ILE A 71 5.58 8.43 -7.08
CA ILE A 71 6.33 7.83 -5.97
C ILE A 71 6.66 8.96 -5.00
N GLY A 72 5.95 9.01 -3.87
CA GLY A 72 5.97 10.13 -2.94
C GLY A 72 7.23 10.20 -2.05
N PRO A 73 7.43 11.29 -1.30
CA PRO A 73 8.62 11.56 -0.50
C PRO A 73 8.80 10.59 0.69
N GLY A 74 7.73 9.91 1.09
CA GLY A 74 7.77 8.86 2.11
C GLY A 74 8.36 7.54 1.62
N CYS A 75 8.44 7.33 0.30
CA CYS A 75 8.94 6.09 -0.29
C CYS A 75 10.47 5.98 -0.27
N VAL A 76 10.94 4.73 -0.36
CA VAL A 76 12.35 4.41 -0.63
C VAL A 76 12.45 3.67 -1.97
N VAL A 77 13.41 4.05 -2.82
CA VAL A 77 13.46 3.67 -4.23
C VAL A 77 14.76 2.95 -4.55
N ASP A 78 14.65 1.75 -5.11
CA ASP A 78 15.74 1.04 -5.76
C ASP A 78 15.64 1.31 -7.26
N LEU A 79 16.56 2.10 -7.81
CA LEU A 79 16.51 2.52 -9.22
C LEU A 79 16.64 1.36 -10.20
N ASN A 80 17.42 0.32 -9.85
CA ASN A 80 17.56 -0.85 -10.73
C ASN A 80 16.23 -1.65 -10.78
N LYS A 81 15.60 -1.85 -9.64
CA LYS A 81 14.29 -2.52 -9.59
C LYS A 81 13.21 -1.68 -10.25
N LEU A 82 13.24 -0.37 -10.07
CA LEU A 82 12.30 0.55 -10.70
C LEU A 82 12.42 0.51 -12.24
N GLU A 83 13.64 0.52 -12.78
CA GLU A 83 13.85 0.40 -14.22
C GLU A 83 13.31 -0.93 -14.77
N LEU A 84 13.55 -2.05 -14.08
CA LEU A 84 13.02 -3.35 -14.49
C LEU A 84 11.50 -3.38 -14.44
N GLU A 85 10.88 -2.75 -13.44
CA GLU A 85 9.44 -2.64 -13.30
C GLU A 85 8.82 -1.76 -14.40
N ILE A 86 9.46 -0.64 -14.74
CA ILE A 86 9.06 0.22 -15.87
C ILE A 86 9.07 -0.59 -17.16
N GLN A 87 10.21 -1.22 -17.50
CA GLN A 87 10.35 -2.03 -18.72
C GLN A 87 9.32 -3.17 -18.78
N TYR A 88 9.04 -3.81 -17.64
CA TYR A 88 8.05 -4.87 -17.55
C TYR A 88 6.64 -4.34 -17.88
N LEU A 89 6.23 -3.22 -17.31
CA LEU A 89 4.91 -2.63 -17.56
C LEU A 89 4.79 -2.08 -18.99
N GLU A 90 5.83 -1.41 -19.50
CA GLU A 90 5.86 -0.90 -20.88
C GLU A 90 5.75 -2.03 -21.91
N LYS A 91 6.38 -3.19 -21.66
CA LYS A 91 6.24 -4.38 -22.50
C LYS A 91 4.78 -4.89 -22.56
N HIS A 92 3.97 -4.59 -21.53
CA HIS A 92 2.55 -4.91 -21.50
C HIS A 92 1.66 -3.76 -22.00
N GLY A 93 2.25 -2.76 -22.68
CA GLY A 93 1.53 -1.65 -23.30
C GLY A 93 1.10 -0.53 -22.34
N ILE A 94 1.66 -0.48 -21.12
CA ILE A 94 1.39 0.58 -20.17
C ILE A 94 2.34 1.75 -20.43
N ASN A 95 1.83 2.96 -20.62
CA ASN A 95 2.65 4.17 -20.77
C ASN A 95 3.14 4.64 -19.39
N VAL A 96 4.32 4.13 -18.96
CA VAL A 96 4.83 4.39 -17.62
C VAL A 96 5.60 5.71 -17.56
N ARG A 97 6.58 5.94 -18.44
CA ARG A 97 7.52 7.06 -18.30
C ARG A 97 6.85 8.43 -18.38
N ASP A 98 5.85 8.58 -19.24
CA ASP A 98 5.08 9.82 -19.35
C ASP A 98 4.19 10.09 -18.13
N ASN A 99 3.68 9.04 -17.50
CA ASN A 99 2.72 9.15 -16.40
C ASN A 99 3.37 9.06 -15.02
N LEU A 100 4.52 8.40 -14.88
CA LEU A 100 5.21 8.26 -13.59
C LEU A 100 6.03 9.52 -13.25
N LYS A 101 5.86 9.99 -12.04
CA LYS A 101 6.67 11.06 -11.44
C LYS A 101 7.35 10.52 -10.18
N ILE A 102 8.57 10.95 -9.90
CA ILE A 102 9.32 10.53 -8.74
C ILE A 102 9.59 11.77 -7.88
N SER A 103 9.18 11.72 -6.61
CA SER A 103 9.45 12.83 -5.70
C SER A 103 10.96 13.00 -5.50
N TYR A 104 11.44 14.24 -5.66
CA TYR A 104 12.85 14.60 -5.46
C TYR A 104 13.33 14.30 -4.03
N ASN A 105 12.41 14.25 -3.05
CA ASN A 105 12.67 13.94 -1.65
C ASN A 105 12.63 12.44 -1.31
N ALA A 106 12.22 11.56 -2.22
CA ALA A 106 12.28 10.12 -2.00
C ALA A 106 13.74 9.68 -1.78
N HIS A 107 13.94 8.66 -0.93
CA HIS A 107 15.27 8.19 -0.58
C HIS A 107 15.68 7.00 -1.43
N ILE A 108 16.96 6.98 -1.81
CA ILE A 108 17.53 5.92 -2.65
C ILE A 108 18.01 4.75 -1.78
N ILE A 109 17.61 3.56 -2.19
CA ILE A 109 18.15 2.30 -1.65
C ILE A 109 19.50 2.05 -2.32
N THR A 110 20.58 2.24 -1.55
CA THR A 110 21.94 2.03 -2.06
C THR A 110 22.35 0.56 -1.92
N PRO A 111 23.37 0.08 -2.68
CA PRO A 111 23.93 -1.25 -2.50
C PRO A 111 24.35 -1.56 -1.07
N GLN A 112 24.88 -0.56 -0.34
CA GLN A 112 25.25 -0.69 1.06
C GLN A 112 24.02 -0.95 1.96
N CYS A 113 22.87 -0.35 1.66
CA CYS A 113 21.62 -0.60 2.38
C CYS A 113 21.15 -2.04 2.16
N ILE A 114 21.21 -2.55 0.92
CA ILE A 114 20.87 -3.93 0.60
C ILE A 114 21.79 -4.91 1.33
N GLN A 115 23.10 -4.68 1.29
CA GLN A 115 24.08 -5.51 2.01
C GLN A 115 23.84 -5.51 3.53
N GLY A 116 23.49 -4.34 4.10
CA GLY A 116 23.16 -4.19 5.51
C GLY A 116 21.91 -5.00 5.90
N ASP A 117 20.90 -5.01 5.04
CA ASP A 117 19.66 -5.76 5.24
C ASP A 117 19.86 -7.29 5.13
N ILE A 118 20.70 -7.72 4.18
CA ILE A 118 21.07 -9.14 4.01
C ILE A 118 21.76 -9.69 5.27
N LYS A 119 22.60 -8.89 5.91
CA LYS A 119 23.35 -9.27 7.13
C LYS A 119 22.49 -9.25 8.40
N SER A 120 21.34 -8.54 8.37
CA SER A 120 20.43 -8.40 9.50
C SER A 120 19.27 -9.39 9.39
N ASP A 121 19.32 -10.49 10.14
CA ASP A 121 18.30 -11.55 10.06
C ASP A 121 17.36 -11.58 11.27
N LYS A 122 17.22 -10.45 11.99
CA LYS A 122 16.49 -10.42 13.29
C LYS A 122 14.96 -10.53 13.15
N VAL A 123 14.37 -10.03 12.07
CA VAL A 123 12.90 -9.92 11.91
C VAL A 123 12.36 -10.60 10.63
N GLY A 124 13.21 -11.32 9.89
CA GLY A 124 12.80 -11.99 8.66
C GLY A 124 12.49 -11.03 7.51
N THR A 125 13.37 -10.04 7.29
CA THR A 125 13.19 -8.98 6.26
C THR A 125 13.08 -9.54 4.84
N THR A 126 12.63 -8.70 3.91
CA THR A 126 12.60 -9.00 2.47
C THR A 126 13.97 -8.89 1.80
N LYS A 127 15.00 -8.48 2.53
CA LYS A 127 16.38 -8.25 2.06
C LYS A 127 16.49 -7.24 0.91
N CYS A 128 15.56 -6.28 0.88
CA CYS A 128 15.48 -5.23 -0.13
C CYS A 128 16.13 -3.90 0.30
N GLY A 129 16.80 -3.84 1.45
CA GLY A 129 17.47 -2.64 1.93
C GLY A 129 16.53 -1.58 2.54
N ILE A 130 15.27 -1.92 2.82
CA ILE A 130 14.24 -0.98 3.29
C ILE A 130 14.62 -0.39 4.65
N GLY A 131 14.82 -1.24 5.66
CA GLY A 131 15.16 -0.82 7.03
C GLY A 131 16.42 0.04 7.10
N PRO A 132 17.56 -0.40 6.53
CA PRO A 132 18.77 0.41 6.48
C PRO A 132 18.59 1.77 5.79
N THR A 133 17.76 1.86 4.74
CA THR A 133 17.49 3.14 4.05
C THR A 133 16.69 4.09 4.93
N TYR A 134 15.61 3.62 5.59
CA TYR A 134 14.86 4.44 6.55
C TYR A 134 15.72 4.85 7.76
N SER A 135 16.59 3.95 8.26
CA SER A 135 17.55 4.29 9.32
C SER A 135 18.47 5.45 8.90
N ARG A 136 19.00 5.42 7.68
CA ARG A 136 19.83 6.51 7.13
C ARG A 136 19.03 7.79 6.92
N LYS A 137 17.76 7.70 6.49
CA LYS A 137 16.86 8.85 6.40
C LYS A 137 16.73 9.54 7.77
N MET A 138 16.45 8.79 8.83
CA MET A 138 16.31 9.33 10.20
C MET A 138 17.62 9.88 10.75
N LYS A 139 18.75 9.27 10.43
CA LYS A 139 20.10 9.77 10.75
C LYS A 139 20.50 10.99 9.90
N ARG A 140 19.73 11.34 8.87
CA ARG A 140 20.04 12.43 7.92
C ARG A 140 21.34 12.19 7.14
N THR A 141 21.63 10.92 6.84
CA THR A 141 22.79 10.47 6.04
C THR A 141 22.34 9.67 4.81
N GLY A 142 21.03 9.63 4.55
CA GLY A 142 20.45 8.97 3.39
C GLY A 142 20.61 9.81 2.13
N GLN A 143 20.77 9.15 0.99
CA GLN A 143 20.77 9.79 -0.32
C GLN A 143 19.33 9.92 -0.84
N ARG A 144 18.97 11.08 -1.36
CA ARG A 144 17.67 11.36 -1.99
C ARG A 144 17.79 11.36 -3.49
N VAL A 145 16.65 11.30 -4.18
CA VAL A 145 16.61 11.37 -5.65
C VAL A 145 17.27 12.65 -6.15
N ILE A 146 17.04 13.80 -5.51
CA ILE A 146 17.64 15.07 -5.89
C ILE A 146 19.17 15.05 -5.87
N ASP A 147 19.77 14.27 -4.99
CA ASP A 147 21.24 14.18 -4.84
C ASP A 147 21.91 13.45 -6.02
N LEU A 148 21.13 12.80 -6.88
CA LEU A 148 21.61 12.14 -8.10
C LEU A 148 21.48 13.03 -9.34
N MET A 149 20.89 14.19 -9.21
CA MET A 149 20.62 15.07 -10.35
C MET A 149 21.74 16.07 -10.54
N ASP A 150 22.13 16.28 -11.80
CA ASP A 150 23.01 17.40 -12.15
C ASP A 150 22.31 18.73 -11.84
N THR A 151 22.94 19.60 -11.08
CA THR A 151 22.43 20.90 -10.60
C THR A 151 22.23 21.94 -11.71
N LYS A 152 22.09 21.53 -12.97
CA LYS A 152 21.94 22.41 -14.13
C LYS A 152 20.56 23.10 -14.25
N TYR A 153 19.55 22.63 -13.50
CA TYR A 153 18.24 23.26 -13.49
C TYR A 153 18.25 24.47 -12.56
N THR A 154 18.38 25.67 -13.15
CA THR A 154 18.33 26.94 -12.45
C THR A 154 16.88 27.36 -12.19
N SER A 155 16.69 28.27 -11.23
CA SER A 155 15.37 28.81 -10.84
C SER A 155 14.59 29.50 -11.99
N ASP A 156 15.21 29.69 -13.12
CA ASP A 156 14.68 30.45 -14.28
C ASP A 156 14.01 29.55 -15.34
N ASP A 157 14.06 28.24 -15.17
CA ASP A 157 13.38 27.31 -16.08
C ASP A 157 11.88 27.25 -15.79
N ILE A 158 11.03 27.37 -16.82
CA ILE A 158 9.57 27.25 -16.77
C ILE A 158 9.15 25.92 -16.10
N THR A 159 9.91 24.87 -16.30
CA THR A 159 9.70 23.56 -15.66
C THR A 159 9.77 23.63 -14.13
N TYR A 160 10.53 24.57 -13.59
CA TYR A 160 10.65 24.81 -12.15
C TYR A 160 9.35 25.36 -11.52
N GLU A 161 8.58 26.18 -12.23
CA GLU A 161 7.28 26.67 -11.78
C GLU A 161 6.26 25.53 -11.63
N TYR A 162 6.32 24.53 -12.53
CA TYR A 162 5.45 23.36 -12.50
C TYR A 162 5.91 22.27 -11.51
N GLY A 163 6.96 22.54 -10.73
CA GLY A 163 7.49 21.60 -9.76
C GLY A 163 8.38 20.51 -10.34
N ILE A 164 8.68 20.52 -11.64
CA ILE A 164 9.61 19.57 -12.27
C ILE A 164 11.04 20.00 -11.98
N ARG A 165 11.89 19.03 -11.57
CA ARG A 165 13.29 19.25 -11.18
C ARG A 165 14.29 18.59 -12.13
N GLY A 166 13.81 17.82 -13.10
CA GLY A 166 14.60 17.07 -14.07
C GLY A 166 14.05 15.66 -14.27
N GLU A 167 14.87 14.74 -14.76
CA GLU A 167 14.45 13.39 -15.09
C GLU A 167 15.43 12.34 -14.55
N ILE A 168 14.89 11.18 -14.21
CA ILE A 168 15.64 9.95 -13.92
C ILE A 168 14.89 8.75 -14.51
N LEU A 169 15.60 7.85 -15.18
CA LEU A 169 15.02 6.71 -15.89
C LEU A 169 13.94 7.12 -16.93
N GLY A 170 14.05 8.32 -17.52
CA GLY A 170 13.06 8.89 -18.42
C GLY A 170 11.74 9.33 -17.74
N CYS A 171 11.68 9.33 -16.41
CA CYS A 171 10.55 9.83 -15.63
C CYS A 171 10.87 11.18 -15.03
N ASN A 172 9.89 12.08 -14.99
CA ASN A 172 10.07 13.39 -14.37
C ASN A 172 10.30 13.28 -12.86
N VAL A 173 11.32 13.97 -12.35
CA VAL A 173 11.55 14.18 -10.93
C VAL A 173 10.86 15.47 -10.51
N VAL A 174 10.01 15.39 -9.48
CA VAL A 174 9.13 16.50 -9.10
C VAL A 174 9.27 16.88 -7.62
N ASP A 175 9.10 18.17 -7.36
CA ASP A 175 8.64 18.67 -6.05
C ASP A 175 7.14 18.34 -5.94
N SER A 176 6.79 17.30 -5.21
CA SER A 176 5.41 16.80 -5.17
C SER A 176 4.41 17.87 -4.73
N PHE A 177 4.77 18.73 -3.77
CA PHE A 177 3.91 19.84 -3.33
C PHE A 177 3.60 20.81 -4.48
N LYS A 178 4.65 21.37 -5.13
CA LYS A 178 4.47 22.31 -6.25
C LYS A 178 3.76 21.68 -7.44
N TYR A 179 4.08 20.41 -7.74
CA TYR A 179 3.48 19.69 -8.84
C TYR A 179 1.98 19.45 -8.61
N ILE A 180 1.59 19.05 -7.40
CA ILE A 180 0.18 18.90 -7.04
C ILE A 180 -0.55 20.23 -7.13
N GLN A 181 0.03 21.32 -6.60
CA GLN A 181 -0.56 22.66 -6.71
C GLN A 181 -0.74 23.13 -8.16
N TYR A 182 0.24 22.84 -9.03
CA TYR A 182 0.13 23.17 -10.45
C TYR A 182 -1.05 22.42 -11.10
N ILE A 183 -1.17 21.12 -10.85
CA ILE A 183 -2.29 20.33 -11.37
C ILE A 183 -3.61 20.82 -10.76
N GLU A 184 -3.68 21.04 -9.45
CA GLU A 184 -4.85 21.59 -8.74
C GLU A 184 -5.37 22.86 -9.40
N LYS A 185 -4.49 23.83 -9.66
CA LYS A 185 -4.84 25.10 -10.30
C LYS A 185 -5.44 24.90 -11.70
N SER A 186 -4.97 23.90 -12.44
CA SER A 186 -5.54 23.58 -13.76
C SER A 186 -6.98 23.04 -13.69
N TYR A 187 -7.31 22.29 -12.64
CA TYR A 187 -8.67 21.79 -12.38
C TYR A 187 -9.57 22.91 -11.83
N GLU A 188 -9.08 23.72 -10.90
CA GLU A 188 -9.79 24.87 -10.36
C GLU A 188 -10.21 25.86 -11.46
N ASN A 189 -9.33 26.14 -12.41
CA ASN A 189 -9.62 27.03 -13.54
C ASN A 189 -10.76 26.49 -14.45
N ARG A 190 -11.05 25.18 -14.39
CA ARG A 190 -12.18 24.56 -15.10
C ARG A 190 -13.42 24.40 -14.22
N GLY A 191 -13.36 24.81 -12.95
CA GLY A 191 -14.41 24.59 -11.97
C GLY A 191 -14.53 23.12 -11.52
N GLU A 192 -13.45 22.34 -11.66
CA GLU A 192 -13.39 20.93 -11.34
C GLU A 192 -12.61 20.68 -10.04
N ILE A 193 -12.83 19.53 -9.41
CA ILE A 193 -12.13 19.09 -8.21
C ILE A 193 -11.03 18.09 -8.61
N LEU A 194 -9.79 18.33 -8.15
CA LEU A 194 -8.71 17.36 -8.31
C LEU A 194 -8.92 16.19 -7.33
N LYS A 195 -9.20 15.02 -7.88
CA LYS A 195 -9.33 13.78 -7.10
C LYS A 195 -8.03 12.99 -7.14
N ILE A 196 -7.46 12.72 -5.96
CA ILE A 196 -6.21 11.97 -5.78
C ILE A 196 -6.50 10.67 -5.04
N LEU A 197 -6.00 9.55 -5.56
CA LEU A 197 -6.07 8.25 -4.93
C LEU A 197 -4.71 7.90 -4.30
N PHE A 198 -4.68 7.78 -2.98
CA PHE A 198 -3.48 7.43 -2.24
C PHE A 198 -3.37 5.93 -2.00
N GLU A 199 -2.22 5.36 -2.34
CA GLU A 199 -1.91 3.95 -2.18
C GLU A 199 -0.97 3.71 -1.01
N GLY A 200 -1.47 2.99 0.02
CA GLY A 200 -0.68 2.52 1.15
C GLY A 200 0.16 1.29 0.82
N ALA A 201 1.26 1.15 1.52
CA ALA A 201 2.11 -0.03 1.49
C ALA A 201 2.05 -0.76 2.84
N GLN A 202 2.26 -2.08 2.83
CA GLN A 202 2.14 -2.96 4.00
C GLN A 202 0.75 -2.86 4.64
N GLY A 203 0.64 -3.01 5.96
CA GLY A 203 -0.61 -2.89 6.70
C GLY A 203 -0.38 -2.48 8.14
N PHE A 204 -1.46 -2.20 8.86
CA PHE A 204 -1.47 -1.60 10.20
C PHE A 204 -0.63 -2.39 11.22
N ASP A 205 -0.74 -3.71 11.24
CA ASP A 205 -0.01 -4.54 12.19
C ASP A 205 1.52 -4.59 11.90
N LEU A 206 1.95 -4.03 10.77
CA LEU A 206 3.35 -3.80 10.41
C LEU A 206 3.80 -2.34 10.60
N ASP A 207 2.95 -1.45 11.07
CA ASP A 207 3.30 -0.04 11.32
C ASP A 207 4.42 0.07 12.36
N ILE A 208 5.38 1.00 12.14
CA ILE A 208 6.55 1.15 13.02
C ILE A 208 6.20 1.52 14.45
N ASP A 209 5.11 2.27 14.65
CA ASP A 209 4.71 2.78 15.95
C ASP A 209 3.56 1.97 16.59
N TRP A 210 2.67 1.40 15.75
CA TRP A 210 1.42 0.79 16.19
C TRP A 210 1.35 -0.72 15.99
N GLY A 211 2.25 -1.28 15.18
CA GLY A 211 2.33 -2.70 14.92
C GLY A 211 2.98 -3.50 16.04
N ASP A 212 3.15 -4.79 15.81
CA ASP A 212 3.73 -5.72 16.79
C ASP A 212 5.27 -5.64 16.79
N TYR A 213 5.78 -4.62 17.41
CA TYR A 213 7.24 -4.37 17.52
C TYR A 213 7.98 -5.52 18.25
N PRO A 214 9.13 -6.03 17.71
CA PRO A 214 9.92 -5.49 16.61
C PRO A 214 9.57 -6.06 15.22
N TYR A 215 8.49 -6.83 15.07
CA TYR A 215 8.10 -7.53 13.84
C TYR A 215 7.31 -6.61 12.90
N VAL A 216 7.81 -5.42 12.69
CA VAL A 216 7.19 -4.32 11.93
C VAL A 216 8.04 -3.91 10.74
N THR A 217 7.50 -3.10 9.84
CA THR A 217 8.27 -2.39 8.81
C THR A 217 8.92 -1.13 9.41
N SER A 218 9.78 -0.47 8.65
CA SER A 218 10.51 0.72 9.12
C SER A 218 9.83 2.05 8.73
N SER A 219 8.55 2.00 8.39
CA SER A 219 7.76 3.16 7.97
C SER A 219 6.38 3.14 8.57
N SER A 220 5.70 4.28 8.58
CA SER A 220 4.28 4.30 8.91
C SER A 220 3.43 3.73 7.77
N CYS A 221 2.39 2.98 8.15
CA CYS A 221 1.39 2.40 7.26
C CYS A 221 0.02 3.09 7.38
N LEU A 222 -0.06 4.17 8.16
CA LEU A 222 -1.29 4.86 8.53
C LEU A 222 -1.67 5.98 7.54
N THR A 223 -2.95 6.28 7.51
CA THR A 223 -3.55 7.31 6.65
C THR A 223 -2.88 8.68 6.79
N TYR A 224 -2.47 9.08 8.00
CA TYR A 224 -1.84 10.41 8.21
C TYR A 224 -0.57 10.63 7.38
N GLN A 225 0.10 9.56 6.95
CA GLN A 225 1.34 9.65 6.17
C GLN A 225 1.13 10.32 4.79
N ILE A 226 -0.11 10.36 4.27
CA ILE A 226 -0.41 11.04 3.00
C ILE A 226 -0.03 12.54 3.04
N PHE A 227 -0.14 13.19 4.20
CA PHE A 227 0.13 14.61 4.32
C PHE A 227 1.62 14.97 4.14
N SER A 228 2.50 13.99 4.27
CA SER A 228 3.93 14.16 3.93
C SER A 228 4.17 14.36 2.43
N THR A 229 3.18 14.09 1.59
CA THR A 229 3.28 14.26 0.13
C THR A 229 3.01 15.69 -0.34
N GLY A 230 2.49 16.54 0.53
CA GLY A 230 2.22 17.95 0.25
C GLY A 230 0.74 18.30 0.08
N VAL A 231 -0.19 17.36 0.32
CA VAL A 231 -1.63 17.67 0.33
C VAL A 231 -2.05 18.23 1.69
N PRO A 232 -3.03 19.14 1.75
CA PRO A 232 -3.52 19.70 3.01
C PRO A 232 -4.38 18.66 3.77
N ILE A 233 -4.37 18.73 5.11
CA ILE A 233 -5.19 17.86 5.98
C ILE A 233 -6.68 17.96 5.63
N SER A 234 -7.12 19.14 5.27
CA SER A 234 -8.52 19.40 4.89
C SER A 234 -8.96 18.73 3.59
N SER A 235 -8.03 18.18 2.79
CA SER A 235 -8.35 17.44 1.56
C SER A 235 -8.76 15.99 1.81
N LEU A 236 -8.62 15.47 3.03
CA LEU A 236 -8.91 14.06 3.33
C LEU A 236 -10.38 13.74 3.01
N GLY A 237 -10.56 12.84 2.06
CA GLY A 237 -11.83 12.28 1.65
C GLY A 237 -12.11 10.92 2.29
N THR A 238 -12.54 9.96 1.49
CA THR A 238 -12.85 8.61 1.94
C THR A 238 -11.58 7.80 2.19
N VAL A 239 -11.50 7.15 3.33
CA VAL A 239 -10.48 6.15 3.65
C VAL A 239 -11.08 4.76 3.48
N TYR A 240 -10.51 4.00 2.55
CA TYR A 240 -10.82 2.60 2.30
C TYR A 240 -9.84 1.73 3.10
N GLY A 241 -10.35 0.99 4.07
CA GLY A 241 -9.58 0.01 4.80
C GLY A 241 -9.71 -1.37 4.15
N VAL A 242 -8.59 -2.02 3.90
CA VAL A 242 -8.57 -3.34 3.27
C VAL A 242 -8.08 -4.38 4.25
N SER A 243 -8.86 -5.44 4.44
CA SER A 243 -8.58 -6.59 5.28
C SER A 243 -8.80 -7.88 4.50
N LYS A 244 -8.31 -9.00 5.00
CA LYS A 244 -8.77 -10.35 4.65
C LYS A 244 -9.69 -10.87 5.75
N ILE A 245 -10.57 -11.79 5.39
CA ILE A 245 -11.47 -12.48 6.33
C ILE A 245 -10.72 -13.39 7.33
N TYR A 246 -9.45 -13.59 7.13
CA TYR A 246 -8.47 -14.22 8.02
C TYR A 246 -7.18 -13.41 7.96
N ASP A 247 -6.22 -13.66 8.84
CA ASP A 247 -4.97 -12.91 8.82
C ASP A 247 -3.79 -13.74 8.28
N THR A 248 -2.80 -13.06 7.71
CA THR A 248 -1.59 -13.70 7.20
C THR A 248 -0.35 -12.88 7.50
N TYR A 249 0.74 -13.54 7.83
CA TYR A 249 2.01 -12.91 8.15
C TYR A 249 3.19 -13.56 7.45
N VAL A 250 4.14 -12.75 7.00
CA VAL A 250 5.42 -13.19 6.43
C VAL A 250 6.56 -12.62 7.27
N GLY A 251 7.20 -13.45 8.05
CA GLY A 251 8.33 -13.04 8.90
C GLY A 251 8.74 -14.14 9.87
N SER A 252 9.60 -13.79 10.83
CA SER A 252 10.18 -14.75 11.79
C SER A 252 9.37 -14.95 13.08
N LYS A 253 8.36 -14.10 13.33
CA LYS A 253 7.43 -14.25 14.46
C LYS A 253 6.63 -15.55 14.29
N LYS A 254 6.39 -16.26 15.40
CA LYS A 254 5.40 -17.34 15.44
C LYS A 254 3.99 -16.71 15.41
N PHE A 255 3.29 -16.87 14.30
CA PHE A 255 1.99 -16.25 14.07
C PHE A 255 0.87 -17.29 13.95
N MET A 256 1.13 -18.37 13.24
CA MET A 256 0.18 -19.48 13.11
C MET A 256 0.17 -20.33 14.38
N PRO A 257 -1.00 -20.55 15.03
CA PRO A 257 -1.12 -21.48 16.15
C PRO A 257 -0.59 -22.87 15.79
N PRO A 258 0.13 -23.55 16.70
CA PRO A 258 0.63 -24.90 16.45
C PRO A 258 -0.53 -25.89 16.36
N ASN A 259 -0.36 -26.92 15.52
CA ASN A 259 -1.33 -28.04 15.36
C ASN A 259 -2.73 -27.64 14.83
N GLU A 260 -2.88 -26.46 14.23
CA GLU A 260 -4.16 -26.01 13.64
C GLU A 260 -4.21 -26.41 12.15
N ASN A 261 -4.65 -27.63 11.89
CA ASN A 261 -4.71 -28.20 10.54
C ASN A 261 -5.57 -27.41 9.56
N ASN A 262 -6.59 -26.68 10.06
CA ASN A 262 -7.45 -25.87 9.21
C ASN A 262 -6.70 -24.65 8.65
N LEU A 263 -5.77 -24.05 9.42
CA LEU A 263 -4.94 -22.96 8.93
C LEU A 263 -3.92 -23.42 7.88
N ILE A 264 -3.42 -24.65 7.99
CA ILE A 264 -2.57 -25.27 6.95
C ILE A 264 -3.38 -25.51 5.66
N LYS A 265 -4.64 -25.97 5.78
CA LYS A 265 -5.54 -26.10 4.63
C LYS A 265 -5.86 -24.72 4.03
N LEU A 266 -6.14 -23.73 4.87
CA LEU A 266 -6.42 -22.34 4.47
C LEU A 266 -5.25 -21.76 3.67
N GLN A 267 -4.02 -21.91 4.14
CA GLN A 267 -2.80 -21.48 3.45
C GLN A 267 -2.71 -22.06 2.03
N LYS A 268 -2.99 -23.34 1.88
CA LYS A 268 -2.96 -24.02 0.57
C LYS A 268 -4.11 -23.59 -0.33
N THR A 269 -5.35 -23.57 0.19
CA THR A 269 -6.55 -23.19 -0.57
C THR A 269 -6.50 -21.74 -1.02
N GLY A 270 -6.03 -20.84 -0.14
CA GLY A 270 -5.87 -19.41 -0.41
C GLY A 270 -4.64 -19.08 -1.26
N CYS A 271 -3.79 -20.07 -1.58
CA CYS A 271 -2.50 -19.85 -2.24
C CYS A 271 -1.67 -18.79 -1.53
N GLU A 272 -1.57 -18.88 -0.19
CA GLU A 272 -0.94 -17.87 0.65
C GLU A 272 0.58 -17.99 0.59
N TYR A 273 1.15 -17.39 -0.48
CA TYR A 273 2.58 -17.25 -0.73
C TYR A 273 2.92 -15.81 -1.11
N GLY A 274 4.07 -15.34 -0.69
CA GLY A 274 4.53 -13.98 -1.01
C GLY A 274 4.74 -13.80 -2.51
N SER A 275 4.12 -12.79 -3.10
CA SER A 275 4.20 -12.50 -4.54
C SER A 275 5.62 -12.25 -5.05
N THR A 276 6.50 -11.70 -4.21
CA THR A 276 7.89 -11.39 -4.55
C THR A 276 8.87 -12.48 -4.14
N THR A 277 8.69 -13.06 -2.96
CA THR A 277 9.67 -13.99 -2.35
C THR A 277 9.26 -15.45 -2.43
N ASN A 278 8.01 -15.72 -2.82
CA ASN A 278 7.38 -17.04 -2.81
C ASN A 278 7.46 -17.77 -1.44
N ARG A 279 7.72 -17.02 -0.35
CA ARG A 279 7.70 -17.59 1.00
C ARG A 279 6.28 -17.89 1.43
N PRO A 280 6.03 -19.04 2.09
CA PRO A 280 4.71 -19.34 2.63
C PRO A 280 4.33 -18.31 3.69
N ARG A 281 3.09 -17.82 3.64
CA ARG A 281 2.51 -16.96 4.67
C ARG A 281 1.99 -17.83 5.79
N GLN A 282 2.29 -17.49 7.02
CA GLN A 282 1.63 -18.04 8.18
C GLN A 282 0.19 -17.49 8.22
N CYS A 283 -0.80 -18.35 8.44
CA CYS A 283 -2.21 -17.95 8.54
C CYS A 283 -2.67 -17.95 10.00
N ASN A 284 -3.62 -17.07 10.32
CA ASN A 284 -4.34 -17.06 11.59
C ASN A 284 -5.79 -16.61 11.37
N TRP A 285 -6.63 -16.83 12.35
CA TRP A 285 -8.01 -16.34 12.33
C TRP A 285 -8.02 -14.81 12.49
N ILE A 286 -9.04 -14.16 11.91
CA ILE A 286 -9.20 -12.70 12.04
C ILE A 286 -9.34 -12.31 13.51
N ASN A 287 -8.67 -11.21 13.90
CA ASN A 287 -8.75 -10.65 15.24
C ASN A 287 -9.56 -9.34 15.21
N LEU A 288 -10.73 -9.34 15.87
CA LEU A 288 -11.62 -8.19 15.85
C LEU A 288 -11.07 -6.98 16.62
N SER A 289 -10.33 -7.18 17.72
CA SER A 289 -9.71 -6.09 18.46
C SER A 289 -8.68 -5.33 17.61
N ASN A 290 -7.82 -6.06 16.90
CA ASN A 290 -6.85 -5.47 16.00
C ASN A 290 -7.53 -4.75 14.83
N LEU A 291 -8.55 -5.38 14.25
CA LEU A 291 -9.30 -4.79 13.15
C LEU A 291 -10.02 -3.49 13.58
N GLN A 292 -10.68 -3.47 14.73
CA GLN A 292 -11.31 -2.27 15.28
C GLN A 292 -10.30 -1.15 15.51
N ARG A 293 -9.16 -1.46 16.14
CA ARG A 293 -8.08 -0.50 16.38
C ARG A 293 -7.54 0.09 15.08
N SER A 294 -7.31 -0.75 14.08
CA SER A 294 -6.80 -0.32 12.78
C SER A 294 -7.81 0.57 12.02
N ILE A 295 -9.11 0.26 12.10
CA ILE A 295 -10.20 1.08 11.54
C ILE A 295 -10.23 2.46 12.18
N GLN A 296 -10.20 2.52 13.51
CA GLN A 296 -10.28 3.78 14.26
C GLN A 296 -9.08 4.69 13.99
N LEU A 297 -7.85 4.16 14.09
CA LEU A 297 -6.63 4.94 13.91
C LEU A 297 -6.44 5.44 12.47
N ASN A 298 -6.98 4.72 11.49
CA ASN A 298 -6.96 5.13 10.09
C ASN A 298 -8.17 5.97 9.67
N ASN A 299 -9.16 6.17 10.54
CA ASN A 299 -10.43 6.84 10.21
C ASN A 299 -11.12 6.21 9.00
N VAL A 300 -11.15 4.87 8.94
CA VAL A 300 -11.75 4.12 7.82
C VAL A 300 -13.23 4.44 7.71
N LYS A 301 -13.70 4.66 6.48
CA LYS A 301 -15.11 4.89 6.16
C LYS A 301 -15.72 3.72 5.40
N ILE A 302 -14.96 3.09 4.53
CA ILE A 302 -15.40 1.90 3.79
C ILE A 302 -14.41 0.79 4.09
N LEU A 303 -14.90 -0.33 4.62
CA LEU A 303 -14.12 -1.51 4.91
C LEU A 303 -14.35 -2.56 3.81
N ILE A 304 -13.25 -3.05 3.22
CA ILE A 304 -13.29 -4.11 2.22
C ILE A 304 -12.60 -5.34 2.80
N ILE A 305 -13.36 -6.43 2.93
CA ILE A 305 -12.88 -7.71 3.47
C ILE A 305 -12.76 -8.71 2.32
N ASN A 306 -11.52 -9.00 1.94
CA ASN A 306 -11.19 -9.91 0.85
C ASN A 306 -11.12 -11.37 1.29
N LYS A 307 -11.09 -12.30 0.31
CA LYS A 307 -10.89 -13.76 0.50
C LYS A 307 -12.06 -14.47 1.19
N CYS A 308 -13.27 -13.90 1.11
CA CYS A 308 -14.47 -14.53 1.68
C CYS A 308 -14.78 -15.88 1.02
N ASP A 309 -14.57 -15.99 -0.30
CA ASP A 309 -14.67 -17.21 -1.08
C ASP A 309 -13.75 -18.35 -0.57
N ILE A 310 -12.55 -18.00 -0.12
CA ILE A 310 -11.57 -18.97 0.39
C ILE A 310 -11.99 -19.53 1.74
N LEU A 311 -12.47 -18.63 2.64
CA LEU A 311 -12.91 -19.08 3.96
C LEU A 311 -14.22 -19.86 3.88
N GLU A 312 -15.16 -19.42 3.04
CA GLU A 312 -16.41 -20.14 2.77
C GLU A 312 -16.13 -21.54 2.24
N LYS A 313 -15.23 -21.69 1.27
CA LYS A 313 -14.80 -22.98 0.72
C LYS A 313 -14.11 -23.88 1.75
N LEU A 314 -13.42 -23.30 2.74
CA LEU A 314 -12.81 -24.06 3.82
C LEU A 314 -13.88 -24.67 4.73
N GLY A 315 -15.02 -24.00 4.95
CA GLY A 315 -16.13 -24.45 5.78
C GLY A 315 -15.82 -24.45 7.28
N VAL A 316 -14.87 -23.63 7.73
CA VAL A 316 -14.48 -23.47 9.13
C VAL A 316 -14.39 -21.99 9.44
N TYR A 317 -15.22 -21.50 10.35
CA TYR A 317 -15.42 -20.09 10.63
C TYR A 317 -15.05 -19.80 12.09
N LYS A 318 -13.93 -19.11 12.28
CA LYS A 318 -13.40 -18.75 13.59
C LYS A 318 -12.87 -17.32 13.57
N LEU A 319 -12.98 -16.63 14.68
CA LEU A 319 -12.39 -15.31 14.91
C LEU A 319 -11.96 -15.16 16.38
N TYR A 320 -11.00 -14.27 16.62
CA TYR A 320 -10.73 -13.78 17.96
C TYR A 320 -11.64 -12.56 18.24
N ASN A 321 -12.40 -12.64 19.32
CA ASN A 321 -13.28 -11.54 19.73
C ASN A 321 -12.50 -10.40 20.43
N ASN A 322 -13.21 -9.41 20.94
CA ASN A 322 -12.61 -8.26 21.61
C ASN A 322 -11.88 -8.58 22.92
N ASN A 323 -12.10 -9.76 23.48
CA ASN A 323 -11.40 -10.27 24.66
C ASN A 323 -10.24 -11.23 24.28
N GLU A 324 -9.91 -11.31 23.00
CA GLU A 324 -8.91 -12.25 22.43
C GLU A 324 -9.30 -13.74 22.62
N GLU A 325 -10.58 -14.02 22.86
CA GLU A 325 -11.11 -15.37 22.94
C GLU A 325 -11.50 -15.88 21.56
N LEU A 326 -11.22 -17.15 21.28
CA LEU A 326 -11.57 -17.78 20.02
C LEU A 326 -13.04 -18.18 20.00
N GLU A 327 -13.82 -17.53 19.15
CA GLU A 327 -15.21 -17.90 18.85
C GLU A 327 -15.29 -18.76 17.60
N VAL A 328 -16.19 -19.75 17.59
CA VAL A 328 -16.40 -20.71 16.50
C VAL A 328 -17.84 -20.63 16.04
N PHE A 329 -18.06 -20.59 14.74
CA PHE A 329 -19.38 -20.50 14.11
C PHE A 329 -19.60 -21.74 13.23
N THR A 330 -20.84 -22.19 13.14
CA THR A 330 -21.26 -23.28 12.28
C THR A 330 -21.83 -22.80 10.94
N ASP A 331 -22.28 -21.55 10.91
CA ASP A 331 -22.85 -20.90 9.73
C ASP A 331 -22.02 -19.69 9.31
N PHE A 332 -21.83 -19.55 7.98
CA PHE A 332 -21.00 -18.47 7.44
C PHE A 332 -21.68 -17.11 7.57
N GLN A 333 -22.99 -17.05 7.45
CA GLN A 333 -23.72 -15.78 7.57
C GLN A 333 -23.73 -15.29 9.01
N GLU A 334 -23.88 -16.19 10.00
CA GLU A 334 -23.72 -15.82 11.42
C GLU A 334 -22.34 -15.27 11.73
N PHE A 335 -21.28 -15.86 11.12
CA PHE A 335 -19.91 -15.39 11.25
C PHE A 335 -19.73 -13.98 10.66
N LEU A 336 -20.27 -13.71 9.46
CA LEU A 336 -20.21 -12.38 8.82
C LEU A 336 -21.00 -11.37 9.64
N GLN A 337 -22.20 -11.73 10.11
CA GLN A 337 -23.04 -10.86 10.96
C GLN A 337 -22.36 -10.50 12.27
N LYS A 338 -21.59 -11.42 12.86
CA LYS A 338 -20.78 -11.15 14.06
C LYS A 338 -19.73 -10.07 13.77
N ILE A 339 -19.05 -10.13 12.63
CA ILE A 339 -18.08 -9.13 12.21
C ILE A 339 -18.77 -7.77 12.04
N GLU A 340 -19.86 -7.69 11.28
CA GLU A 340 -20.61 -6.45 11.04
C GLU A 340 -21.10 -5.82 12.35
N THR A 341 -21.72 -6.62 13.21
CA THR A 341 -22.24 -6.15 14.51
C THR A 341 -21.10 -5.63 15.39
N SER A 342 -19.96 -6.31 15.42
CA SER A 342 -18.81 -5.90 16.22
C SER A 342 -18.18 -4.58 15.73
N LEU A 343 -18.36 -4.23 14.47
CA LEU A 343 -17.81 -3.02 13.84
C LEU A 343 -18.82 -1.86 13.71
N SER A 344 -20.10 -2.09 14.02
CA SER A 344 -21.19 -1.14 13.77
C SER A 344 -21.01 0.25 14.40
N ASN A 345 -20.32 0.33 15.54
CA ASN A 345 -20.13 1.58 16.30
C ASN A 345 -18.86 2.37 15.89
N LEU A 346 -18.15 1.96 14.83
CA LEU A 346 -16.90 2.57 14.42
C LEU A 346 -17.04 3.71 13.41
N GLY A 347 -18.27 4.06 13.03
CA GLY A 347 -18.56 5.14 12.08
C GLY A 347 -18.19 4.77 10.63
N LEU A 348 -18.21 3.47 10.32
CA LEU A 348 -18.15 2.97 8.95
C LEU A 348 -19.40 3.36 8.18
N GLN A 349 -19.23 3.70 6.92
CA GLN A 349 -20.33 3.96 5.98
C GLN A 349 -20.75 2.68 5.27
N ASP A 350 -19.79 1.77 5.04
CA ASP A 350 -20.05 0.50 4.36
C ASP A 350 -19.02 -0.57 4.75
N ILE A 351 -19.46 -1.85 4.66
CA ILE A 351 -18.62 -3.05 4.79
C ILE A 351 -18.88 -3.94 3.58
N ILE A 352 -17.85 -4.15 2.76
CA ILE A 352 -17.93 -4.92 1.53
C ILE A 352 -17.19 -6.24 1.71
N PHE A 353 -17.89 -7.36 1.61
CA PHE A 353 -17.30 -8.70 1.58
C PHE A 353 -17.02 -9.11 0.13
N SER A 354 -15.74 -9.32 -0.20
CA SER A 354 -15.31 -9.65 -1.55
C SER A 354 -14.98 -11.13 -1.71
N TYR A 355 -15.58 -11.74 -2.73
CA TYR A 355 -15.53 -13.17 -3.04
C TYR A 355 -14.75 -13.48 -4.32
N SER A 356 -14.09 -12.50 -4.91
CA SER A 356 -13.35 -12.66 -6.16
C SER A 356 -11.94 -12.06 -6.06
N PRO A 357 -10.92 -12.65 -6.72
CA PRO A 357 -9.60 -12.02 -6.84
C PRO A 357 -9.58 -10.79 -7.76
N GLU A 358 -10.58 -10.62 -8.61
CA GLU A 358 -10.62 -9.61 -9.68
C GLU A 358 -11.55 -8.43 -9.36
N THR A 359 -12.60 -8.65 -8.56
CA THR A 359 -13.63 -7.65 -8.24
C THR A 359 -13.73 -7.39 -6.75
N VAL A 360 -14.15 -6.18 -6.40
CA VAL A 360 -14.45 -5.77 -5.02
C VAL A 360 -15.91 -6.02 -4.69
#